data_da4bf7ce02ea83ee99b9ef82ec5bbac5
#
_entry.id   da4bf7ce02ea83ee99b9ef82ec5bbac5
#
_cell.length_a   1.000
_cell.length_b   1.000
_cell.length_c   1.000
_cell.angle_alpha   90.00
_cell.angle_beta   90.00
_cell.angle_gamma   90.00
#
_symmetry.space_group_name_H-M   'P 1'
#
loop_
_entity.id
_entity.type
_entity.pdbx_description
1 polymer ?
#
loop_
_entity_poly.entity_id
_entity_poly.type
_entity_poly.pdbx_seq_one_letter_code
_entity_poly.pdbx_strand_id
1 'polypeptide(L)'
;MIECMFELLGPPAAADPAALLDDVRAASRAETRAAAQRLTGIWNLHRVRQRENGDRALWAVDTWDAVAAEVAAALNIPLMLAGSFVRLAKAMYERLPLLGMMLAAGQIDYRSFQTMVYRTDLITDPDTLAVVDGQLASRAPRWTALSQGKLGLEVDRIVAKADQDAVRRRKERVEDREVVVVDTGEGMAAVCANVFATDGHAFEQRLDALTATVCDADPRTKQQRRADAMGAMAARADRLGCQCGKPDCPAGGKAAAAQVVLHLVADQATVDGTSDKPGYLAGCDDLIPAELVAELAESAKVRPLFNPMDTPPEPGYVPSAKLAEFIRWRDMTCRAPGCDVPASQCDIDHVIPYGDGGLTHASNLNCKCRRHHLMKTFCGWNEKQLSDGTVIFTLPDGQTYVTTPGSALLFPSLCVPTGELDIPEPPVDDRCVDRTAMMPKRRRTRAQNRAQRIEAERRQNRQFRQARRAASDASYAGPMTPTEGDGEPPPF
;
A
#
# COMPACT_ATOMS: atom_id res chain seq x y z
N MET A 1 29.23 -24.49 -4.52
CA MET A 1 27.81 -24.41 -4.96
C MET A 1 27.46 -23.13 -5.71
N ILE A 2 28.15 -22.01 -5.51
CA ILE A 2 27.99 -20.77 -6.27
C ILE A 2 28.69 -20.82 -7.63
N GLU A 3 29.83 -21.51 -7.76
CA GLU A 3 30.53 -21.67 -9.04
C GLU A 3 29.74 -22.45 -10.08
N CYS A 4 28.97 -23.48 -9.71
CA CYS A 4 28.12 -24.22 -10.66
C CYS A 4 26.92 -23.43 -11.21
N MET A 5 26.52 -22.35 -10.57
CA MET A 5 25.42 -21.50 -11.09
C MET A 5 25.88 -20.57 -12.21
N PHE A 6 27.15 -20.16 -12.23
CA PHE A 6 27.69 -19.30 -13.29
C PHE A 6 28.00 -20.04 -14.59
N GLU A 7 28.28 -21.35 -14.53
CA GLU A 7 28.45 -22.19 -15.75
C GLU A 7 27.16 -22.40 -16.53
N LEU A 8 25.98 -22.33 -15.85
CA LEU A 8 24.65 -22.37 -16.49
C LEU A 8 24.25 -21.06 -17.19
N LEU A 9 24.98 -19.96 -16.93
CA LEU A 9 24.74 -18.62 -17.48
C LEU A 9 25.82 -18.16 -18.46
N GLY A 10 26.72 -19.07 -18.90
CA GLY A 10 27.70 -18.77 -19.95
C GLY A 10 27.01 -18.27 -21.22
N PRO A 11 27.62 -17.34 -21.98
CA PRO A 11 27.01 -16.85 -23.21
C PRO A 11 26.79 -18.05 -24.14
N PRO A 12 25.56 -18.24 -24.68
CA PRO A 12 25.30 -19.31 -25.59
C PRO A 12 26.17 -19.13 -26.81
N ALA A 13 26.98 -20.16 -27.14
CA ALA A 13 27.80 -20.16 -28.32
C ALA A 13 26.87 -20.00 -29.56
N ALA A 14 26.98 -18.86 -30.26
CA ALA A 14 26.35 -18.57 -31.55
C ALA A 14 24.83 -18.87 -31.65
N ALA A 15 24.04 -18.46 -30.63
CA ALA A 15 22.58 -18.58 -30.73
C ALA A 15 22.03 -17.56 -31.72
N ASP A 16 21.15 -18.01 -32.59
CA ASP A 16 20.40 -17.14 -33.51
C ASP A 16 19.53 -16.16 -32.70
N PRO A 17 19.66 -14.83 -32.90
CA PRO A 17 18.84 -13.83 -32.19
C PRO A 17 17.34 -14.07 -32.33
N ALA A 18 16.86 -14.65 -33.47
CA ALA A 18 15.46 -14.96 -33.66
C ALA A 18 15.00 -16.10 -32.73
N ALA A 19 15.80 -17.16 -32.57
CA ALA A 19 15.52 -18.25 -31.64
C ALA A 19 15.49 -17.75 -30.17
N LEU A 20 16.44 -16.89 -29.78
CA LEU A 20 16.42 -16.29 -28.47
C LEU A 20 15.18 -15.43 -28.16
N LEU A 21 14.69 -14.68 -29.17
CA LEU A 21 13.44 -13.93 -29.02
C LEU A 21 12.22 -14.85 -28.95
N ASP A 22 12.23 -15.98 -29.62
CA ASP A 22 11.17 -16.98 -29.50
C ASP A 22 11.15 -17.64 -28.13
N ASP A 23 12.31 -17.90 -27.52
CA ASP A 23 12.43 -18.36 -26.14
C ASP A 23 11.89 -17.33 -25.15
N VAL A 24 12.20 -16.04 -25.32
CA VAL A 24 11.65 -14.94 -24.53
C VAL A 24 10.10 -14.91 -24.61
N ARG A 25 9.56 -15.05 -25.83
CA ARG A 25 8.10 -15.11 -26.02
C ARG A 25 7.48 -16.34 -25.39
N ALA A 26 8.14 -17.50 -25.48
CA ALA A 26 7.69 -18.74 -24.86
C ALA A 26 7.66 -18.63 -23.33
N ALA A 27 8.70 -18.08 -22.73
CA ALA A 27 8.79 -17.82 -21.29
C ALA A 27 7.69 -16.85 -20.82
N SER A 28 7.47 -15.75 -21.53
CA SER A 28 6.40 -14.80 -21.22
C SER A 28 5.00 -15.42 -21.28
N ARG A 29 4.75 -16.31 -22.25
CA ARG A 29 3.50 -17.08 -22.31
C ARG A 29 3.36 -18.07 -21.16
N ALA A 30 4.47 -18.70 -20.74
CA ALA A 30 4.49 -19.61 -19.59
C ALA A 30 4.20 -18.86 -18.28
N GLU A 31 4.82 -17.70 -18.06
CA GLU A 31 4.54 -16.80 -16.95
C GLU A 31 3.06 -16.41 -16.89
N THR A 32 2.49 -16.03 -18.02
CA THR A 32 1.07 -15.67 -18.12
C THR A 32 0.16 -16.82 -17.70
N ARG A 33 0.43 -18.05 -18.20
CA ARG A 33 -0.32 -19.24 -17.80
C ARG A 33 -0.18 -19.55 -16.31
N ALA A 34 1.02 -19.41 -15.75
CA ALA A 34 1.26 -19.58 -14.33
C ALA A 34 0.49 -18.54 -13.50
N ALA A 35 0.43 -17.29 -13.96
CA ALA A 35 -0.40 -16.25 -13.32
C ALA A 35 -1.89 -16.60 -13.34
N ALA A 36 -2.40 -17.12 -14.47
CA ALA A 36 -3.78 -17.58 -14.55
C ALA A 36 -4.07 -18.76 -13.61
N GLN A 37 -3.16 -19.74 -13.52
CA GLN A 37 -3.25 -20.86 -12.58
C GLN A 37 -3.30 -20.38 -11.13
N ARG A 38 -2.46 -19.41 -10.76
CA ARG A 38 -2.50 -18.76 -9.43
C ARG A 38 -3.87 -18.13 -9.16
N LEU A 39 -4.42 -17.35 -10.09
CA LEU A 39 -5.76 -16.78 -9.94
C LEU A 39 -6.84 -17.85 -9.83
N THR A 40 -6.73 -18.96 -10.55
CA THR A 40 -7.62 -20.12 -10.44
C THR A 40 -7.58 -20.73 -9.03
N GLY A 41 -6.38 -20.94 -8.48
CA GLY A 41 -6.20 -21.43 -7.12
C GLY A 41 -6.86 -20.50 -6.08
N ILE A 42 -6.64 -19.18 -6.22
CA ILE A 42 -7.22 -18.16 -5.35
C ILE A 42 -8.76 -18.15 -5.46
N TRP A 43 -9.31 -18.28 -6.66
CA TRP A 43 -10.76 -18.38 -6.88
C TRP A 43 -11.36 -19.62 -6.20
N ASN A 44 -10.72 -20.76 -6.35
CA ASN A 44 -11.17 -22.00 -5.74
C ASN A 44 -11.11 -21.91 -4.21
N LEU A 45 -10.03 -21.36 -3.64
CA LEU A 45 -9.92 -21.09 -2.21
C LEU A 45 -11.05 -20.19 -1.72
N HIS A 46 -11.32 -19.08 -2.44
CA HIS A 46 -12.42 -18.18 -2.10
C HIS A 46 -13.78 -18.91 -2.09
N ARG A 47 -14.04 -19.79 -3.04
CA ARG A 47 -15.28 -20.58 -3.09
C ARG A 47 -15.39 -21.58 -1.92
N VAL A 48 -14.29 -22.20 -1.55
CA VAL A 48 -14.27 -23.13 -0.40
C VAL A 48 -14.58 -22.34 0.88
N ARG A 49 -13.85 -21.26 1.15
CA ARG A 49 -14.06 -20.41 2.33
C ARG A 49 -15.46 -19.78 2.38
N GLN A 50 -16.03 -19.45 1.22
CA GLN A 50 -17.40 -18.93 1.19
C GLN A 50 -18.44 -19.96 1.62
N ARG A 51 -18.23 -21.25 1.31
CA ARG A 51 -19.12 -22.34 1.78
C ARG A 51 -18.95 -22.59 3.26
N GLU A 52 -17.71 -22.62 3.77
CA GLU A 52 -17.39 -22.86 5.16
C GLU A 52 -17.85 -21.72 6.08
N ASN A 53 -17.67 -20.50 5.63
CA ASN A 53 -17.90 -19.30 6.44
C ASN A 53 -19.36 -18.83 6.47
N GLY A 54 -20.23 -19.29 5.56
CA GLY A 54 -21.60 -18.80 5.45
C GLY A 54 -21.69 -17.30 5.16
N ASP A 55 -22.73 -16.64 5.65
CA ASP A 55 -22.95 -15.19 5.43
C ASP A 55 -22.19 -14.35 6.45
N ARG A 56 -20.96 -13.98 6.10
CA ARG A 56 -20.09 -13.07 6.86
C ARG A 56 -19.91 -11.72 6.19
N ALA A 57 -20.79 -11.34 5.26
CA ALA A 57 -20.61 -10.14 4.42
C ALA A 57 -20.55 -8.82 5.22
N LEU A 58 -21.19 -8.77 6.41
CA LEU A 58 -21.16 -7.62 7.30
C LEU A 58 -20.03 -7.65 8.35
N TRP A 59 -19.24 -8.69 8.40
CA TRP A 59 -18.14 -8.78 9.36
C TRP A 59 -17.04 -7.76 9.03
N ALA A 60 -16.36 -7.24 10.06
CA ALA A 60 -15.20 -6.36 9.89
C ALA A 60 -14.09 -7.06 9.10
N VAL A 61 -13.92 -8.37 9.29
CA VAL A 61 -13.10 -9.26 8.47
C VAL A 61 -14.05 -10.24 7.79
N ASP A 62 -14.40 -9.98 6.54
CA ASP A 62 -15.26 -10.85 5.73
C ASP A 62 -14.45 -11.99 5.08
N THR A 63 -15.14 -12.91 4.38
CA THR A 63 -14.48 -14.03 3.68
C THR A 63 -13.43 -13.57 2.67
N TRP A 64 -13.62 -12.40 2.06
CA TRP A 64 -12.63 -11.81 1.17
C TRP A 64 -11.34 -11.44 1.89
N ASP A 65 -11.43 -10.77 3.06
CA ASP A 65 -10.28 -10.40 3.86
C ASP A 65 -9.54 -11.65 4.38
N ALA A 66 -10.27 -12.70 4.80
CA ALA A 66 -9.71 -13.94 5.25
C ALA A 66 -8.89 -14.63 4.13
N VAL A 67 -9.47 -14.78 2.93
CA VAL A 67 -8.78 -15.34 1.76
C VAL A 67 -7.59 -14.49 1.35
N ALA A 68 -7.72 -13.16 1.36
CA ALA A 68 -6.60 -12.29 1.04
C ALA A 68 -5.42 -12.46 2.02
N ALA A 69 -5.71 -12.70 3.31
CA ALA A 69 -4.66 -12.93 4.30
C ALA A 69 -3.99 -14.31 4.14
N GLU A 70 -4.74 -15.36 3.84
CA GLU A 70 -4.19 -16.68 3.53
C GLU A 70 -3.28 -16.61 2.28
N VAL A 71 -3.73 -15.90 1.24
CA VAL A 71 -2.93 -15.67 0.02
C VAL A 71 -1.70 -14.81 0.31
N ALA A 72 -1.82 -13.78 1.15
CA ALA A 72 -0.71 -12.94 1.55
C ALA A 72 0.38 -13.75 2.27
N ALA A 73 -0.02 -14.62 3.20
CA ALA A 73 0.88 -15.52 3.90
C ALA A 73 1.55 -16.52 2.95
N ALA A 74 0.77 -17.17 2.08
CA ALA A 74 1.27 -18.20 1.15
C ALA A 74 2.25 -17.64 0.11
N LEU A 75 2.11 -16.37 -0.28
CA LEU A 75 2.94 -15.74 -1.30
C LEU A 75 3.99 -14.77 -0.71
N ASN A 76 3.97 -14.57 0.61
CA ASN A 76 4.79 -13.58 1.32
C ASN A 76 4.69 -12.17 0.68
N ILE A 77 3.46 -11.68 0.52
CA ILE A 77 3.14 -10.40 -0.11
C ILE A 77 2.22 -9.57 0.78
N PRO A 78 2.20 -8.22 0.61
CA PRO A 78 1.29 -7.35 1.34
C PRO A 78 -0.19 -7.72 1.13
N LEU A 79 -0.99 -7.57 2.19
CA LEU A 79 -2.42 -7.88 2.18
C LEU A 79 -3.21 -7.15 1.08
N MET A 80 -2.83 -5.91 0.76
CA MET A 80 -3.45 -5.14 -0.33
C MET A 80 -3.23 -5.78 -1.70
N LEU A 81 -2.02 -6.29 -1.96
CA LEU A 81 -1.68 -6.96 -3.21
C LEU A 81 -2.44 -8.29 -3.32
N ALA A 82 -2.48 -9.07 -2.23
CA ALA A 82 -3.28 -10.29 -2.17
C ALA A 82 -4.77 -10.02 -2.42
N GLY A 83 -5.34 -8.97 -1.83
CA GLY A 83 -6.72 -8.52 -2.10
C GLY A 83 -6.95 -8.14 -3.58
N SER A 84 -5.93 -7.61 -4.26
CA SER A 84 -5.98 -7.35 -5.70
C SER A 84 -6.04 -8.65 -6.50
N PHE A 85 -5.29 -9.68 -6.10
CA PHE A 85 -5.36 -11.00 -6.74
C PHE A 85 -6.72 -11.66 -6.56
N VAL A 86 -7.33 -11.56 -5.37
CA VAL A 86 -8.71 -12.06 -5.15
C VAL A 86 -9.70 -11.35 -6.07
N ARG A 87 -9.56 -10.02 -6.26
CA ARG A 87 -10.40 -9.25 -7.21
C ARG A 87 -10.21 -9.71 -8.65
N LEU A 88 -8.98 -9.93 -9.09
CA LEU A 88 -8.69 -10.39 -10.45
C LEU A 88 -9.17 -11.82 -10.68
N ALA A 89 -9.00 -12.70 -9.69
CA ALA A 89 -9.53 -14.06 -9.71
C ALA A 89 -11.05 -14.06 -9.87
N LYS A 90 -11.76 -13.25 -9.09
CA LYS A 90 -13.20 -13.08 -9.22
C LYS A 90 -13.60 -12.50 -10.59
N ALA A 91 -12.86 -11.53 -11.11
CA ALA A 91 -13.12 -10.96 -12.42
C ALA A 91 -12.95 -12.00 -13.54
N MET A 92 -11.94 -12.85 -13.45
CA MET A 92 -11.63 -13.93 -14.40
C MET A 92 -12.78 -14.93 -14.55
N TYR A 93 -13.51 -15.21 -13.47
CA TYR A 93 -14.56 -16.24 -13.48
C TYR A 93 -15.99 -15.70 -13.55
N GLU A 94 -16.26 -14.54 -12.94
CA GLU A 94 -17.61 -14.01 -12.85
C GLU A 94 -17.91 -12.86 -13.81
N ARG A 95 -16.90 -12.06 -14.15
CA ARG A 95 -17.14 -10.84 -14.91
C ARG A 95 -16.70 -10.90 -16.36
N LEU A 96 -15.54 -11.48 -16.62
CA LEU A 96 -14.87 -11.50 -17.92
C LEU A 96 -14.35 -12.93 -18.22
N PRO A 97 -15.23 -13.94 -18.28
CA PRO A 97 -14.82 -15.33 -18.43
C PRO A 97 -14.12 -15.62 -19.76
N LEU A 98 -14.47 -14.95 -20.85
CA LEU A 98 -13.80 -15.15 -22.14
C LEU A 98 -12.37 -14.60 -22.11
N LEU A 99 -12.15 -13.42 -21.56
CA LEU A 99 -10.80 -12.90 -21.33
C LEU A 99 -10.02 -13.77 -20.33
N GLY A 100 -10.71 -14.33 -19.32
CA GLY A 100 -10.11 -15.31 -18.39
C GLY A 100 -9.59 -16.55 -19.09
N MET A 101 -10.34 -17.11 -20.04
CA MET A 101 -9.88 -18.24 -20.87
C MET A 101 -8.66 -17.86 -21.73
N MET A 102 -8.63 -16.66 -22.30
CA MET A 102 -7.49 -16.20 -23.10
C MET A 102 -6.23 -16.02 -22.24
N LEU A 103 -6.37 -15.52 -21.02
CA LEU A 103 -5.28 -15.43 -20.05
C LEU A 103 -4.74 -16.83 -19.71
N ALA A 104 -5.64 -17.78 -19.44
CA ALA A 104 -5.28 -19.16 -19.15
C ALA A 104 -4.57 -19.86 -20.32
N ALA A 105 -4.93 -19.52 -21.57
CA ALA A 105 -4.28 -19.99 -22.77
C ALA A 105 -2.93 -19.28 -23.07
N GLY A 106 -2.61 -18.18 -22.35
CA GLY A 106 -1.41 -17.37 -22.61
C GLY A 106 -1.50 -16.52 -23.88
N GLN A 107 -2.73 -16.21 -24.32
CA GLN A 107 -2.99 -15.41 -25.53
C GLN A 107 -2.98 -13.89 -25.26
N ILE A 108 -3.20 -13.49 -24.02
CA ILE A 108 -3.06 -12.11 -23.54
C ILE A 108 -2.16 -12.12 -22.30
N ASP A 109 -1.32 -11.12 -22.14
CA ASP A 109 -0.47 -10.99 -20.96
C ASP A 109 -1.25 -10.56 -19.72
N TYR A 110 -0.68 -10.83 -18.54
CA TYR A 110 -1.31 -10.54 -17.25
C TYR A 110 -1.62 -9.05 -17.05
N ARG A 111 -0.74 -8.16 -17.49
CA ARG A 111 -0.89 -6.71 -17.37
C ARG A 111 -2.03 -6.18 -18.24
N SER A 112 -2.17 -6.72 -19.44
CA SER A 112 -3.29 -6.43 -20.33
C SER A 112 -4.61 -6.87 -19.72
N PHE A 113 -4.67 -8.07 -19.13
CA PHE A 113 -5.85 -8.53 -18.40
C PHE A 113 -6.22 -7.61 -17.23
N GLN A 114 -5.24 -7.20 -16.43
CA GLN A 114 -5.47 -6.23 -15.33
C GLN A 114 -6.07 -4.92 -15.86
N THR A 115 -5.55 -4.40 -16.98
CA THR A 115 -6.05 -3.16 -17.60
C THR A 115 -7.50 -3.33 -18.06
N MET A 116 -7.84 -4.43 -18.72
CA MET A 116 -9.20 -4.71 -19.17
C MET A 116 -10.18 -4.86 -18.00
N VAL A 117 -9.79 -5.58 -16.95
CA VAL A 117 -10.59 -5.70 -15.71
C VAL A 117 -10.84 -4.33 -15.08
N TYR A 118 -9.81 -3.49 -14.99
CA TYR A 118 -9.92 -2.15 -14.41
C TYR A 118 -10.85 -1.25 -15.23
N ARG A 119 -10.70 -1.23 -16.57
CA ARG A 119 -11.46 -0.34 -17.45
C ARG A 119 -12.93 -0.72 -17.56
N THR A 120 -13.28 -1.98 -17.38
CA THR A 120 -14.67 -2.48 -17.43
C THR A 120 -15.37 -2.47 -16.07
N ASP A 121 -14.68 -2.07 -14.98
CA ASP A 121 -15.18 -2.23 -13.60
C ASP A 121 -16.50 -1.45 -13.32
N LEU A 122 -16.78 -0.40 -14.07
CA LEU A 122 -17.98 0.43 -13.93
C LEU A 122 -19.22 -0.13 -14.65
N ILE A 123 -19.10 -1.14 -15.49
CA ILE A 123 -20.22 -1.81 -16.13
C ILE A 123 -20.95 -2.64 -15.07
N THR A 124 -22.21 -2.31 -14.80
CA THR A 124 -23.03 -2.96 -13.76
C THR A 124 -24.05 -3.93 -14.34
N ASP A 125 -24.47 -3.73 -15.61
CA ASP A 125 -25.40 -4.59 -16.29
C ASP A 125 -24.67 -5.86 -16.82
N PRO A 126 -25.12 -7.07 -16.40
CA PRO A 126 -24.45 -8.33 -16.80
C PRO A 126 -24.46 -8.57 -18.30
N ASP A 127 -25.56 -8.24 -19.00
CA ASP A 127 -25.69 -8.50 -20.43
C ASP A 127 -24.74 -7.59 -21.24
N THR A 128 -24.72 -6.31 -20.88
CA THR A 128 -23.74 -5.36 -21.43
C THR A 128 -22.30 -5.81 -21.18
N LEU A 129 -22.01 -6.31 -19.97
CA LEU A 129 -20.68 -6.81 -19.64
C LEU A 129 -20.30 -8.04 -20.47
N ALA A 130 -21.21 -8.97 -20.68
CA ALA A 130 -20.99 -10.16 -21.51
C ALA A 130 -20.69 -9.78 -22.98
N VAL A 131 -21.41 -8.81 -23.53
CA VAL A 131 -21.15 -8.27 -24.86
C VAL A 131 -19.75 -7.64 -24.95
N VAL A 132 -19.37 -6.86 -23.91
CA VAL A 132 -18.04 -6.23 -23.85
C VAL A 132 -16.94 -7.28 -23.73
N ASP A 133 -17.11 -8.32 -22.88
CA ASP A 133 -16.15 -9.42 -22.75
C ASP A 133 -15.91 -10.12 -24.09
N GLY A 134 -16.98 -10.45 -24.84
CA GLY A 134 -16.90 -11.03 -26.17
C GLY A 134 -16.15 -10.13 -27.17
N GLN A 135 -16.43 -8.82 -27.16
CA GLN A 135 -15.76 -7.87 -28.03
C GLN A 135 -14.27 -7.70 -27.69
N LEU A 136 -13.92 -7.68 -26.41
CA LEU A 136 -12.54 -7.62 -25.95
C LEU A 136 -11.79 -8.90 -26.33
N ALA A 137 -12.37 -10.08 -26.05
CA ALA A 137 -11.77 -11.35 -26.37
C ALA A 137 -11.48 -11.52 -27.88
N SER A 138 -12.39 -11.08 -28.74
CA SER A 138 -12.20 -11.17 -30.19
C SER A 138 -11.09 -10.26 -30.74
N ARG A 139 -10.77 -9.16 -30.05
CA ARG A 139 -9.81 -8.15 -30.50
C ARG A 139 -8.45 -8.24 -29.81
N ALA A 140 -8.41 -8.69 -28.56
CA ALA A 140 -7.22 -8.73 -27.75
C ALA A 140 -6.00 -9.41 -28.43
N PRO A 141 -6.14 -10.51 -29.20
CA PRO A 141 -4.99 -11.10 -29.88
C PRO A 141 -4.31 -10.19 -30.91
N ARG A 142 -5.04 -9.19 -31.42
CA ARG A 142 -4.51 -8.21 -32.38
C ARG A 142 -3.86 -6.99 -31.70
N TRP A 143 -3.95 -6.90 -30.38
CA TRP A 143 -3.46 -5.76 -29.59
C TRP A 143 -2.11 -5.99 -28.91
N THR A 144 -1.45 -7.09 -29.24
CA THR A 144 -0.16 -7.48 -28.63
C THR A 144 0.97 -6.45 -28.81
N ALA A 145 0.86 -5.58 -29.83
CA ALA A 145 1.82 -4.51 -30.10
C ALA A 145 1.43 -3.14 -29.49
N LEU A 146 0.30 -3.05 -28.77
CA LEU A 146 -0.15 -1.80 -28.18
C LEU A 146 0.58 -1.53 -26.86
N SER A 147 1.00 -0.29 -26.66
CA SER A 147 1.38 0.15 -25.32
C SER A 147 0.17 0.11 -24.37
N GLN A 148 0.40 -0.01 -23.07
CA GLN A 148 -0.67 -0.07 -22.07
C GLN A 148 -1.64 1.13 -22.13
N GLY A 149 -1.11 2.31 -22.44
CA GLY A 149 -1.95 3.51 -22.63
C GLY A 149 -2.87 3.41 -23.85
N LYS A 150 -2.35 2.89 -24.98
CA LYS A 150 -3.15 2.66 -26.20
C LYS A 150 -4.16 1.55 -26.00
N LEU A 151 -3.77 0.45 -25.33
CA LEU A 151 -4.69 -0.62 -24.95
C LEU A 151 -5.86 -0.07 -24.12
N GLY A 152 -5.57 0.73 -23.10
CA GLY A 152 -6.61 1.36 -22.29
C GLY A 152 -7.60 2.19 -23.10
N LEU A 153 -7.12 2.96 -24.10
CA LEU A 153 -7.99 3.72 -25.00
C LEU A 153 -8.89 2.84 -25.88
N GLU A 154 -8.37 1.72 -26.39
CA GLU A 154 -9.18 0.79 -27.20
C GLU A 154 -10.27 0.12 -26.36
N VAL A 155 -9.94 -0.27 -25.11
CA VAL A 155 -10.94 -0.78 -24.16
C VAL A 155 -12.00 0.28 -23.86
N ASP A 156 -11.60 1.53 -23.58
CA ASP A 156 -12.53 2.64 -23.31
C ASP A 156 -13.47 2.91 -24.50
N ARG A 157 -13.00 2.76 -25.75
CA ARG A 157 -13.84 2.90 -26.97
C ARG A 157 -14.93 1.82 -27.01
N ILE A 158 -14.60 0.58 -26.64
CA ILE A 158 -15.58 -0.52 -26.59
C ILE A 158 -16.59 -0.26 -25.48
N VAL A 159 -16.10 0.09 -24.28
CA VAL A 159 -16.96 0.43 -23.15
C VAL A 159 -17.87 1.60 -23.49
N ALA A 160 -17.37 2.66 -24.12
CA ALA A 160 -18.15 3.84 -24.49
C ALA A 160 -19.30 3.53 -25.47
N LYS A 161 -19.10 2.54 -26.36
CA LYS A 161 -20.17 2.09 -27.29
C LYS A 161 -21.25 1.29 -26.57
N ALA A 162 -20.87 0.48 -25.58
CA ALA A 162 -21.78 -0.38 -24.84
C ALA A 162 -22.48 0.39 -23.70
N ASP A 163 -21.74 1.18 -22.93
CA ASP A 163 -22.24 1.93 -21.79
C ASP A 163 -21.41 3.22 -21.59
N GLN A 164 -21.95 4.33 -22.03
CA GLN A 164 -21.27 5.64 -21.98
C GLN A 164 -21.02 6.14 -20.55
N ASP A 165 -21.80 5.68 -19.54
CA ASP A 165 -21.58 6.05 -18.15
C ASP A 165 -20.47 5.23 -17.48
N ALA A 166 -20.12 4.09 -18.07
CA ALA A 166 -19.10 3.18 -17.54
C ALA A 166 -17.68 3.47 -18.00
N VAL A 167 -17.43 4.52 -18.79
CA VAL A 167 -16.08 4.90 -19.22
C VAL A 167 -15.30 5.41 -18.01
N ARG A 168 -14.19 4.74 -17.68
CA ARG A 168 -13.26 5.26 -16.68
C ARG A 168 -12.55 6.50 -17.24
N ARG A 169 -12.96 7.64 -16.76
CA ARG A 169 -12.23 8.87 -17.00
C ARG A 169 -11.05 8.94 -16.04
N ARG A 170 -9.96 9.59 -16.46
CA ARG A 170 -9.06 10.19 -15.49
C ARG A 170 -9.95 11.11 -14.66
N LYS A 171 -10.11 10.80 -13.36
CA LYS A 171 -10.82 11.69 -12.45
C LYS A 171 -10.32 13.09 -12.70
N GLU A 172 -11.23 13.98 -13.03
CA GLU A 172 -10.86 15.37 -13.22
C GLU A 172 -10.38 15.88 -11.87
N ARG A 173 -9.19 16.34 -11.88
CA ARG A 173 -8.24 16.84 -10.87
C ARG A 173 -8.78 17.35 -9.53
N VAL A 174 -10.08 17.61 -9.37
CA VAL A 174 -10.69 18.12 -8.13
C VAL A 174 -10.92 17.03 -7.09
N GLU A 175 -11.23 15.79 -7.51
CA GLU A 175 -11.37 14.64 -6.61
C GLU A 175 -10.07 13.85 -6.39
N ASP A 176 -9.08 14.05 -7.27
CA ASP A 176 -7.76 13.42 -7.16
C ASP A 176 -6.78 14.24 -6.30
N ARG A 177 -7.33 15.10 -5.41
CA ARG A 177 -6.47 15.79 -4.44
C ARG A 177 -5.98 14.77 -3.44
N GLU A 178 -4.68 14.61 -3.43
CA GLU A 178 -3.99 13.73 -2.50
C GLU A 178 -2.62 14.29 -2.17
N VAL A 179 -2.10 13.92 -1.02
CA VAL A 179 -0.70 14.10 -0.67
C VAL A 179 -0.17 12.72 -0.33
N VAL A 180 0.89 12.33 -1.03
CA VAL A 180 1.55 11.05 -0.82
C VAL A 180 2.99 11.33 -0.41
N VAL A 181 3.43 10.69 0.66
CA VAL A 181 4.82 10.69 1.11
C VAL A 181 5.35 9.29 0.86
N VAL A 182 6.44 9.20 0.10
CA VAL A 182 7.08 7.93 -0.26
C VAL A 182 8.54 8.02 0.16
N ASP A 183 8.97 7.08 0.97
CA ASP A 183 10.38 6.95 1.34
C ASP A 183 11.19 6.55 0.10
N THR A 184 12.33 7.22 -0.13
CA THR A 184 13.16 7.04 -1.32
C THR A 184 14.54 6.49 -1.03
N GLY A 185 14.83 6.14 0.22
CA GLY A 185 16.10 5.63 0.67
C GLY A 185 17.02 6.68 1.30
N GLU A 186 17.98 6.23 2.06
CA GLU A 186 19.02 7.07 2.66
C GLU A 186 18.50 8.23 3.53
N GLY A 187 17.40 8.02 4.22
CA GLY A 187 16.76 9.06 5.05
C GLY A 187 16.03 10.16 4.28
N MET A 188 15.74 9.93 3.00
CA MET A 188 15.02 10.86 2.14
C MET A 188 13.61 10.40 1.85
N ALA A 189 12.69 11.34 1.67
CA ALA A 189 11.32 11.06 1.24
C ALA A 189 10.88 12.01 0.11
N ALA A 190 10.13 11.47 -0.85
CA ALA A 190 9.47 12.26 -1.90
C ALA A 190 8.06 12.63 -1.43
N VAL A 191 7.73 13.92 -1.47
CA VAL A 191 6.39 14.43 -1.20
C VAL A 191 5.74 14.83 -2.52
N CYS A 192 4.71 14.09 -2.93
CA CYS A 192 3.94 14.34 -4.13
C CYS A 192 2.54 14.82 -3.74
N ALA A 193 2.16 16.00 -4.20
CA ALA A 193 0.86 16.59 -3.89
C ALA A 193 0.10 16.95 -5.16
N ASN A 194 -1.19 16.59 -5.20
CA ASN A 194 -2.15 17.06 -6.21
C ASN A 194 -3.21 17.88 -5.48
N VAL A 195 -3.11 19.19 -5.58
CA VAL A 195 -3.92 20.16 -4.84
C VAL A 195 -4.59 21.16 -5.79
N PHE A 196 -5.49 22.01 -5.30
CA PHE A 196 -5.96 23.13 -6.11
C PHE A 196 -4.81 24.04 -6.54
N ALA A 197 -4.89 24.62 -7.73
CA ALA A 197 -3.86 25.53 -8.23
C ALA A 197 -3.60 26.70 -7.27
N THR A 198 -4.65 27.23 -6.65
CA THR A 198 -4.55 28.27 -5.61
C THR A 198 -3.72 27.85 -4.42
N ASP A 199 -3.95 26.62 -3.92
CA ASP A 199 -3.23 26.06 -2.77
C ASP A 199 -1.77 25.74 -3.15
N GLY A 200 -1.56 25.20 -4.36
CA GLY A 200 -0.22 24.94 -4.89
C GLY A 200 0.62 26.21 -5.02
N HIS A 201 0.04 27.30 -5.57
CA HIS A 201 0.73 28.59 -5.65
C HIS A 201 0.95 29.23 -4.28
N ALA A 202 -0.01 29.15 -3.37
CA ALA A 202 0.17 29.63 -1.99
C ALA A 202 1.30 28.87 -1.27
N PHE A 203 1.35 27.55 -1.45
CA PHE A 203 2.43 26.71 -0.93
C PHE A 203 3.78 27.10 -1.51
N GLU A 204 3.88 27.28 -2.83
CA GLU A 204 5.10 27.73 -3.51
C GLU A 204 5.58 29.08 -2.99
N GLN A 205 4.68 30.08 -2.89
CA GLN A 205 5.00 31.40 -2.35
C GLN A 205 5.49 31.33 -0.91
N ARG A 206 4.89 30.46 -0.08
CA ARG A 206 5.34 30.26 1.30
C ARG A 206 6.72 29.63 1.37
N LEU A 207 7.03 28.64 0.53
CA LEU A 207 8.38 28.08 0.42
C LEU A 207 9.39 29.17 0.05
N ASP A 208 9.09 29.99 -0.96
CA ASP A 208 10.00 31.07 -1.39
C ASP A 208 10.16 32.14 -0.30
N ALA A 209 9.10 32.51 0.40
CA ALA A 209 9.18 33.44 1.53
C ALA A 209 10.07 32.91 2.65
N LEU A 210 9.96 31.62 3.01
CA LEU A 210 10.83 31.00 4.01
C LEU A 210 12.28 30.93 3.55
N THR A 211 12.55 30.59 2.28
CA THR A 211 13.91 30.54 1.75
C THR A 211 14.57 31.92 1.74
N ALA A 212 13.80 32.98 1.66
CA ALA A 212 14.30 34.36 1.69
C ALA A 212 14.67 34.85 3.09
N THR A 213 14.35 34.09 4.16
CA THR A 213 14.65 34.48 5.54
C THR A 213 16.09 34.18 5.99
N VAL A 214 16.86 33.44 5.20
CA VAL A 214 18.28 33.17 5.47
C VAL A 214 19.18 34.22 4.83
N CYS A 215 20.40 34.38 5.31
CA CYS A 215 21.35 35.35 4.76
C CYS A 215 22.02 34.81 3.47
N ASP A 216 22.65 35.71 2.69
CA ASP A 216 23.31 35.37 1.43
C ASP A 216 24.50 34.41 1.57
N ALA A 217 25.07 34.28 2.78
CA ALA A 217 26.15 33.37 3.08
C ALA A 217 25.68 31.94 3.46
N ASP A 218 24.39 31.63 3.38
CA ASP A 218 23.89 30.29 3.60
C ASP A 218 24.41 29.33 2.54
N PRO A 219 25.08 28.20 2.91
CA PRO A 219 25.76 27.33 1.97
C PRO A 219 24.83 26.52 1.08
N ARG A 220 23.54 26.38 1.47
CA ARG A 220 22.56 25.59 0.73
C ARG A 220 22.13 26.26 -0.56
N THR A 221 21.93 25.46 -1.61
CA THR A 221 21.29 25.93 -2.85
C THR A 221 19.86 26.38 -2.61
N LYS A 222 19.27 27.16 -3.52
CA LYS A 222 17.86 27.55 -3.43
C LYS A 222 16.93 26.35 -3.32
N GLN A 223 17.23 25.24 -4.02
CA GLN A 223 16.40 24.02 -4.00
C GLN A 223 16.50 23.30 -2.66
N GLN A 224 17.68 23.18 -2.09
CA GLN A 224 17.86 22.62 -0.75
C GLN A 224 17.12 23.45 0.31
N ARG A 225 17.22 24.78 0.25
CA ARG A 225 16.47 25.67 1.14
C ARG A 225 14.97 25.52 0.99
N ARG A 226 14.45 25.28 -0.23
CA ARG A 226 13.02 25.00 -0.47
C ARG A 226 12.60 23.65 0.14
N ALA A 227 13.45 22.63 0.06
CA ALA A 227 13.20 21.33 0.70
C ALA A 227 13.14 21.47 2.23
N ASP A 228 14.13 22.15 2.83
CA ASP A 228 14.18 22.39 4.28
C ASP A 228 13.02 23.29 4.77
N ALA A 229 12.56 24.21 3.90
CA ALA A 229 11.39 25.05 4.19
C ALA A 229 10.10 24.24 4.35
N MET A 230 9.97 23.03 3.75
CA MET A 230 8.85 22.13 4.02
C MET A 230 8.84 21.66 5.49
N GLY A 231 10.01 21.30 6.02
CA GLY A 231 10.17 20.96 7.43
C GLY A 231 9.84 22.14 8.36
N ALA A 232 10.31 23.33 8.00
CA ALA A 232 9.98 24.56 8.73
C ALA A 232 8.47 24.85 8.72
N MET A 233 7.78 24.65 7.60
CA MET A 233 6.31 24.76 7.52
C MET A 233 5.59 23.75 8.39
N ALA A 234 6.04 22.50 8.40
CA ALA A 234 5.48 21.45 9.24
C ALA A 234 5.65 21.79 10.73
N ALA A 235 6.78 22.43 11.09
CA ALA A 235 7.06 22.96 12.42
C ALA A 235 6.34 24.29 12.74
N ARG A 236 5.55 24.83 11.81
CA ARG A 236 4.91 26.18 11.93
C ARG A 236 5.91 27.30 12.18
N ALA A 237 7.11 27.17 11.65
CA ALA A 237 8.14 28.18 11.80
C ALA A 237 7.88 29.39 10.88
N ASP A 238 8.19 30.58 11.39
CA ASP A 238 8.07 31.84 10.62
C ASP A 238 9.29 32.09 9.74
N ARG A 239 10.40 31.41 9.99
CA ARG A 239 11.67 31.52 9.28
C ARG A 239 12.37 30.18 9.15
N LEU A 240 13.22 30.07 8.14
CA LEU A 240 14.15 28.97 7.99
C LEU A 240 15.43 29.24 8.78
N GLY A 241 15.93 28.26 9.54
CA GLY A 241 17.22 28.37 10.22
C GLY A 241 18.36 28.58 9.21
N CYS A 242 19.21 29.59 9.42
CA CYS A 242 20.37 29.84 8.57
C CYS A 242 21.55 28.94 8.97
N GLN A 243 22.22 28.34 7.98
CA GLN A 243 23.39 27.46 8.17
C GLN A 243 24.73 28.15 7.83
N CYS A 244 24.79 29.48 7.81
CA CYS A 244 26.02 30.21 7.47
C CYS A 244 27.14 30.11 8.50
N GLY A 245 26.88 29.57 9.70
CA GLY A 245 27.87 29.41 10.76
C GLY A 245 28.36 30.71 11.43
N LYS A 246 27.83 31.88 11.04
CA LYS A 246 28.25 33.17 11.61
C LYS A 246 27.57 33.41 12.96
N PRO A 247 28.31 33.70 14.06
CA PRO A 247 27.70 33.92 15.38
C PRO A 247 26.74 35.12 15.42
N ASP A 248 26.98 36.16 14.62
CA ASP A 248 26.15 37.37 14.57
C ASP A 248 25.15 37.36 13.41
N CYS A 249 24.81 36.20 12.85
CA CYS A 249 23.85 36.11 11.75
C CYS A 249 22.45 36.55 12.19
N PRO A 250 21.85 37.59 11.59
CA PRO A 250 20.49 38.03 11.94
C PRO A 250 19.42 37.00 11.63
N ALA A 251 19.76 35.98 10.80
CA ALA A 251 18.90 34.86 10.44
C ALA A 251 19.22 33.59 11.24
N GLY A 252 20.15 33.60 12.19
CA GLY A 252 20.65 32.45 12.94
C GLY A 252 19.77 31.92 14.07
N GLY A 253 18.53 32.43 14.24
CA GLY A 253 17.62 31.95 15.26
C GLY A 253 17.11 30.52 14.96
N LYS A 254 17.11 29.64 15.96
CA LYS A 254 16.50 28.31 15.84
C LYS A 254 14.99 28.44 15.58
N ALA A 255 14.47 27.64 14.68
CA ALA A 255 13.02 27.50 14.47
C ALA A 255 12.35 27.04 15.76
N ALA A 256 11.09 27.45 15.97
CA ALA A 256 10.30 26.95 17.11
C ALA A 256 10.18 25.43 17.06
N ALA A 257 10.18 24.77 18.21
CA ALA A 257 10.07 23.32 18.30
C ALA A 257 8.78 22.83 17.62
N ALA A 258 8.90 21.80 16.81
CA ALA A 258 7.77 21.18 16.14
C ALA A 258 6.81 20.55 17.15
N GLN A 259 5.50 20.67 16.90
CA GLN A 259 4.47 19.92 17.66
C GLN A 259 4.40 18.44 17.27
N VAL A 260 5.08 18.05 16.20
CA VAL A 260 5.15 16.66 15.71
C VAL A 260 6.36 15.99 16.32
N VAL A 261 6.16 14.83 16.95
CA VAL A 261 7.22 14.01 17.50
C VAL A 261 7.49 12.84 16.55
N LEU A 262 8.71 12.75 16.07
CA LEU A 262 9.20 11.60 15.32
C LEU A 262 10.01 10.71 16.27
N HIS A 263 9.75 9.41 16.21
CA HIS A 263 10.46 8.42 17.03
C HIS A 263 11.45 7.64 16.15
N LEU A 264 12.72 7.71 16.55
CA LEU A 264 13.81 6.99 15.90
C LEU A 264 14.47 6.07 16.91
N VAL A 265 14.85 4.86 16.49
CA VAL A 265 15.69 3.95 17.27
C VAL A 265 17.04 3.76 16.58
N ALA A 266 18.09 3.75 17.36
CA ALA A 266 19.45 3.50 16.91
C ALA A 266 20.28 2.88 18.04
N ASP A 267 21.40 2.23 17.69
CA ASP A 267 22.41 1.79 18.67
C ASP A 267 23.04 3.03 19.34
N GLN A 268 23.41 2.93 20.63
CA GLN A 268 24.04 4.03 21.35
C GLN A 268 25.31 4.53 20.65
N ALA A 269 26.12 3.61 20.10
CA ALA A 269 27.32 3.97 19.36
C ALA A 269 27.05 4.81 18.10
N THR A 270 25.91 4.61 17.46
CA THR A 270 25.45 5.43 16.32
C THR A 270 25.01 6.81 16.79
N VAL A 271 24.28 6.89 17.90
CA VAL A 271 23.89 8.16 18.54
C VAL A 271 25.12 8.99 18.94
N ASP A 272 26.17 8.32 19.42
CA ASP A 272 27.43 8.93 19.84
C ASP A 272 28.37 9.23 18.64
N GLY A 273 27.97 8.93 17.40
CA GLY A 273 28.78 9.14 16.19
C GLY A 273 30.00 8.22 16.07
N THR A 274 30.02 7.08 16.76
CA THR A 274 31.16 6.12 16.79
C THR A 274 30.88 4.83 16.01
N SER A 275 29.73 4.72 15.32
CA SER A 275 29.32 3.56 14.54
C SER A 275 28.65 3.99 13.24
N ASP A 276 28.87 3.23 12.17
CA ASP A 276 28.27 3.42 10.85
C ASP A 276 26.91 2.69 10.71
N LYS A 277 26.38 2.07 11.77
CA LYS A 277 25.11 1.40 11.72
C LYS A 277 23.97 2.40 11.58
N PRO A 278 22.98 2.12 10.69
CA PRO A 278 21.86 3.03 10.49
C PRO A 278 20.91 3.03 11.69
N GLY A 279 20.10 4.09 11.78
CA GLY A 279 18.89 4.13 12.62
C GLY A 279 17.65 3.70 11.85
N TYR A 280 16.54 3.54 12.56
CA TYR A 280 15.24 3.23 12.01
C TYR A 280 14.19 4.23 12.52
N LEU A 281 13.48 4.86 11.59
CA LEU A 281 12.41 5.81 11.89
C LEU A 281 11.07 5.09 11.94
N ALA A 282 10.33 5.26 13.03
CA ALA A 282 9.03 4.60 13.20
C ALA A 282 8.02 5.02 12.12
N GLY A 283 7.50 4.02 11.40
CA GLY A 283 6.49 4.23 10.35
C GLY A 283 7.04 4.55 8.96
N CYS A 284 8.35 4.57 8.82
CA CYS A 284 9.06 4.61 7.55
C CYS A 284 9.60 3.20 7.22
N ASP A 285 9.64 2.85 5.93
CA ASP A 285 10.24 1.59 5.47
C ASP A 285 11.75 1.72 5.22
N ASP A 286 12.33 2.84 5.68
CA ASP A 286 13.67 3.24 5.30
C ASP A 286 14.63 3.39 6.48
N LEU A 287 15.91 3.20 6.19
CA LEU A 287 17.00 3.35 7.15
C LEU A 287 17.49 4.79 7.16
N ILE A 288 17.78 5.29 8.35
CA ILE A 288 18.39 6.60 8.54
C ILE A 288 19.91 6.44 8.63
N PRO A 289 20.69 7.08 7.75
CA PRO A 289 22.16 7.02 7.81
C PRO A 289 22.70 7.41 9.17
N ALA A 290 23.83 6.79 9.57
CA ALA A 290 24.42 6.99 10.89
C ALA A 290 24.77 8.46 11.16
N GLU A 291 25.28 9.18 10.15
CA GLU A 291 25.62 10.59 10.24
C GLU A 291 24.39 11.46 10.56
N LEU A 292 23.25 11.16 9.90
CA LEU A 292 22.00 11.86 10.15
C LEU A 292 21.42 11.54 11.53
N VAL A 293 21.59 10.30 12.01
CA VAL A 293 21.22 9.93 13.40
C VAL A 293 22.00 10.76 14.40
N ALA A 294 23.31 10.87 14.25
CA ALA A 294 24.17 11.66 15.13
C ALA A 294 23.81 13.15 15.10
N GLU A 295 23.57 13.72 13.92
CA GLU A 295 23.13 15.11 13.76
C GLU A 295 21.77 15.37 14.46
N LEU A 296 20.81 14.48 14.26
CA LEU A 296 19.48 14.59 14.90
C LEU A 296 19.59 14.46 16.43
N ALA A 297 20.48 13.61 16.93
CA ALA A 297 20.69 13.38 18.36
C ALA A 297 21.14 14.63 19.12
N GLU A 298 21.87 15.57 18.47
CA GLU A 298 22.32 16.82 19.10
C GLU A 298 21.14 17.67 19.64
N SER A 299 19.98 17.58 19.00
CA SER A 299 18.80 18.36 19.35
C SER A 299 17.63 17.53 19.85
N ALA A 300 17.68 16.21 19.70
CA ALA A 300 16.63 15.29 20.07
C ALA A 300 16.65 14.94 21.57
N LYS A 301 15.51 14.51 22.10
CA LYS A 301 15.44 13.90 23.42
C LYS A 301 15.85 12.43 23.32
N VAL A 302 17.10 12.13 23.61
CA VAL A 302 17.61 10.76 23.67
C VAL A 302 17.22 10.10 24.99
N ARG A 303 16.81 8.84 24.95
CA ARG A 303 16.52 8.04 26.13
C ARG A 303 16.81 6.56 25.85
N PRO A 304 17.34 5.81 26.83
CA PRO A 304 17.54 4.38 26.68
C PRO A 304 16.20 3.65 26.54
N LEU A 305 16.14 2.67 25.62
CA LEU A 305 15.01 1.79 25.50
C LEU A 305 15.05 0.76 26.64
N PHE A 306 13.90 0.55 27.30
CA PHE A 306 13.73 -0.49 28.30
C PHE A 306 13.93 -1.88 27.66
N ASN A 307 14.75 -2.73 28.29
CA ASN A 307 14.90 -4.12 27.93
C ASN A 307 14.24 -5.00 29.01
N PRO A 308 13.20 -5.81 28.68
CA PRO A 308 12.48 -6.62 29.66
C PRO A 308 13.15 -7.96 29.98
N MET A 309 14.45 -8.12 29.75
CA MET A 309 15.16 -9.35 30.04
C MET A 309 15.02 -9.72 31.52
N ASP A 310 14.59 -10.96 31.80
CA ASP A 310 14.36 -11.49 33.15
C ASP A 310 13.40 -10.64 34.04
N THR A 311 12.54 -9.84 33.41
CA THR A 311 11.54 -9.05 34.13
C THR A 311 10.31 -9.93 34.40
N PRO A 312 9.72 -9.92 35.61
CA PRO A 312 8.50 -10.68 35.86
C PRO A 312 7.33 -10.13 35.05
N PRO A 313 6.29 -10.97 34.77
CA PRO A 313 5.07 -10.51 34.11
C PRO A 313 4.43 -9.34 34.82
N GLU A 314 3.91 -8.38 34.04
CA GLU A 314 3.18 -7.24 34.59
C GLU A 314 1.77 -7.66 35.06
N PRO A 315 1.27 -7.09 36.16
CA PRO A 315 -0.10 -7.32 36.58
C PRO A 315 -1.07 -6.60 35.64
N GLY A 316 -2.13 -7.31 35.24
CA GLY A 316 -3.20 -6.74 34.43
C GLY A 316 -3.05 -6.96 32.93
N TYR A 317 -4.14 -6.67 32.21
CA TYR A 317 -4.27 -6.91 30.77
C TYR A 317 -3.47 -5.93 29.90
N VAL A 318 -3.43 -4.68 30.30
CA VAL A 318 -2.79 -3.62 29.50
C VAL A 318 -1.30 -3.52 29.85
N PRO A 319 -0.38 -3.72 28.89
CA PRO A 319 1.03 -3.57 29.14
C PRO A 319 1.39 -2.13 29.51
N SER A 320 2.39 -1.94 30.35
CA SER A 320 2.93 -0.62 30.67
C SER A 320 3.46 0.08 29.40
N ALA A 321 3.56 1.41 29.45
CA ALA A 321 4.09 2.18 28.31
C ALA A 321 5.50 1.73 27.90
N LYS A 322 6.34 1.32 28.86
CA LYS A 322 7.71 0.84 28.61
C LYS A 322 7.72 -0.51 27.89
N LEU A 323 6.91 -1.44 28.36
CA LEU A 323 6.76 -2.76 27.73
C LEU A 323 6.15 -2.62 26.33
N ALA A 324 5.11 -1.80 26.20
CA ALA A 324 4.46 -1.52 24.91
C ALA A 324 5.43 -0.90 23.90
N GLU A 325 6.30 -0.01 24.33
CA GLU A 325 7.33 0.62 23.50
C GLU A 325 8.37 -0.41 23.07
N PHE A 326 8.87 -1.26 23.98
CA PHE A 326 9.79 -2.36 23.64
C PHE A 326 9.20 -3.28 22.58
N ILE A 327 7.94 -3.75 22.75
CA ILE A 327 7.28 -4.63 21.79
C ILE A 327 7.21 -3.98 20.40
N ARG A 328 6.86 -2.69 20.32
CA ARG A 328 6.80 -1.98 19.03
C ARG A 328 8.14 -1.88 18.34
N TRP A 329 9.22 -1.62 19.08
CA TRP A 329 10.56 -1.53 18.52
C TRP A 329 11.16 -2.90 18.17
N ARG A 330 10.86 -3.93 18.94
CA ARG A 330 11.23 -5.30 18.59
C ARG A 330 10.54 -5.75 17.30
N ASP A 331 9.24 -5.52 17.21
CA ASP A 331 8.43 -6.07 16.11
C ASP A 331 8.46 -5.20 14.83
N MET A 332 8.61 -3.88 14.96
CA MET A 332 8.63 -2.86 13.89
C MET A 332 7.37 -2.82 13.02
N THR A 333 6.81 -3.99 12.67
CA THR A 333 5.58 -4.16 11.88
C THR A 333 4.65 -5.19 12.52
N CYS A 334 3.47 -5.35 11.95
CA CYS A 334 2.56 -6.46 12.26
C CYS A 334 3.27 -7.80 12.09
N ARG A 335 3.14 -8.70 13.07
CA ARG A 335 3.84 -10.00 13.05
C ARG A 335 3.23 -11.05 12.14
N ALA A 336 2.04 -10.81 11.57
CA ALA A 336 1.43 -11.75 10.64
C ALA A 336 2.25 -11.88 9.35
N PRO A 337 2.34 -13.08 8.75
CA PRO A 337 3.11 -13.33 7.52
C PRO A 337 2.72 -12.37 6.39
N GLY A 338 3.69 -11.76 5.73
CA GLY A 338 3.50 -10.84 4.61
C GLY A 338 2.87 -9.48 4.96
N CYS A 339 2.73 -9.15 6.25
CA CYS A 339 2.11 -7.89 6.68
C CYS A 339 3.15 -6.82 7.03
N ASP A 340 3.08 -5.69 6.36
CA ASP A 340 3.97 -4.53 6.46
C ASP A 340 3.37 -3.36 7.27
N VAL A 341 2.20 -3.53 7.91
CA VAL A 341 1.58 -2.47 8.71
C VAL A 341 2.50 -2.08 9.88
N PRO A 342 2.91 -0.80 9.98
CA PRO A 342 3.82 -0.34 11.03
C PRO A 342 3.32 -0.65 12.45
N ALA A 343 4.23 -1.00 13.36
CA ALA A 343 3.90 -1.33 14.76
C ALA A 343 3.20 -0.18 15.50
N SER A 344 3.41 1.07 15.09
CA SER A 344 2.69 2.25 15.61
C SER A 344 1.18 2.22 15.33
N GLN A 345 0.75 1.49 14.30
CA GLN A 345 -0.65 1.31 13.90
C GLN A 345 -1.21 -0.06 14.33
N CYS A 346 -0.44 -0.81 15.11
CA CYS A 346 -0.81 -2.15 15.58
C CYS A 346 -1.33 -2.11 17.02
N ASP A 347 -2.27 -3.00 17.30
CA ASP A 347 -2.60 -3.42 18.66
C ASP A 347 -1.45 -4.28 19.21
N ILE A 348 -1.16 -4.19 20.50
CA ILE A 348 -0.30 -5.17 21.18
C ILE A 348 -1.22 -6.27 21.70
N ASP A 349 -1.02 -7.48 21.19
CA ASP A 349 -1.89 -8.62 21.43
C ASP A 349 -1.18 -9.73 22.20
N HIS A 350 -1.92 -10.40 23.10
CA HIS A 350 -1.43 -11.57 23.81
C HIS A 350 -1.47 -12.81 22.91
N VAL A 351 -0.36 -13.51 22.79
CA VAL A 351 -0.28 -14.80 22.05
C VAL A 351 -1.25 -15.80 22.65
N ILE A 352 -1.11 -16.08 23.93
CA ILE A 352 -2.11 -16.80 24.73
C ILE A 352 -2.99 -15.71 25.35
N PRO A 353 -4.30 -15.72 25.07
CA PRO A 353 -5.20 -14.67 25.56
C PRO A 353 -5.16 -14.51 27.08
N TYR A 354 -5.19 -13.28 27.55
CA TYR A 354 -5.17 -12.96 28.99
C TYR A 354 -6.30 -13.67 29.75
N GLY A 355 -7.49 -13.74 29.16
CA GLY A 355 -8.64 -14.47 29.72
C GLY A 355 -8.45 -15.97 29.82
N ASP A 356 -7.48 -16.54 29.12
CA ASP A 356 -7.11 -17.97 29.13
C ASP A 356 -5.84 -18.22 29.98
N GLY A 357 -5.44 -17.25 30.80
CA GLY A 357 -4.28 -17.34 31.69
C GLY A 357 -2.98 -16.83 31.08
N GLY A 358 -3.02 -16.24 29.88
CA GLY A 358 -1.84 -15.64 29.25
C GLY A 358 -1.35 -14.41 30.03
N LEU A 359 -0.05 -14.39 30.31
CA LEU A 359 0.58 -13.33 31.10
C LEU A 359 0.95 -12.11 30.24
N THR A 360 0.89 -10.91 30.82
CA THR A 360 1.35 -9.67 30.18
C THR A 360 2.86 -9.56 30.32
N HIS A 361 3.56 -10.09 29.32
CA HIS A 361 5.02 -10.22 29.30
C HIS A 361 5.55 -10.19 27.84
N ALA A 362 6.79 -9.80 27.65
CA ALA A 362 7.42 -9.68 26.32
C ALA A 362 7.38 -10.99 25.52
N SER A 363 7.49 -12.16 26.17
CA SER A 363 7.43 -13.48 25.53
C SER A 363 6.00 -13.92 25.16
N ASN A 364 4.95 -13.19 25.58
CA ASN A 364 3.55 -13.47 25.26
C ASN A 364 2.85 -12.30 24.56
N LEU A 365 3.56 -11.28 24.13
CA LEU A 365 3.00 -10.08 23.49
C LEU A 365 3.66 -9.85 22.14
N ASN A 366 2.87 -9.48 21.13
CA ASN A 366 3.37 -9.03 19.84
C ASN A 366 2.44 -8.02 19.15
N CYS A 367 2.95 -7.35 18.12
CA CYS A 367 2.22 -6.37 17.33
C CYS A 367 1.32 -7.04 16.27
N LYS A 368 0.03 -6.72 16.26
CA LYS A 368 -0.91 -7.13 15.23
C LYS A 368 -1.72 -5.96 14.70
N CYS A 369 -1.75 -5.78 13.40
CA CYS A 369 -2.70 -4.83 12.82
C CYS A 369 -4.13 -5.28 13.11
N ARG A 370 -5.07 -4.34 13.14
CA ARG A 370 -6.46 -4.64 13.50
C ARG A 370 -7.09 -5.81 12.73
N ARG A 371 -6.72 -6.01 11.46
CA ARG A 371 -7.23 -7.13 10.66
C ARG A 371 -6.69 -8.47 11.15
N HIS A 372 -5.39 -8.60 11.34
CA HIS A 372 -4.77 -9.84 11.80
C HIS A 372 -5.11 -10.16 13.27
N HIS A 373 -5.29 -9.14 14.10
CA HIS A 373 -5.84 -9.33 15.44
C HIS A 373 -7.25 -9.97 15.40
N LEU A 374 -8.14 -9.46 14.53
CA LEU A 374 -9.47 -10.04 14.35
C LEU A 374 -9.42 -11.45 13.70
N MET A 375 -8.48 -11.71 12.80
CA MET A 375 -8.30 -13.04 12.20
C MET A 375 -7.88 -14.08 13.24
N LYS A 376 -6.95 -13.74 14.12
CA LYS A 376 -6.58 -14.58 15.24
C LYS A 376 -7.79 -14.86 16.15
N THR A 377 -8.52 -13.80 16.53
CA THR A 377 -9.63 -13.94 17.48
C THR A 377 -10.81 -14.73 16.93
N PHE A 378 -11.11 -14.60 15.61
CA PHE A 378 -12.38 -15.07 15.05
C PHE A 378 -12.28 -15.96 13.82
N CYS A 379 -11.10 -16.10 13.20
CA CYS A 379 -10.93 -16.84 11.95
C CYS A 379 -10.01 -18.06 12.09
N GLY A 380 -9.73 -18.52 13.31
CA GLY A 380 -8.98 -19.75 13.55
C GLY A 380 -7.48 -19.67 13.29
N TRP A 381 -6.90 -18.46 13.24
CA TRP A 381 -5.46 -18.27 13.20
C TRP A 381 -4.87 -18.54 14.59
N ASN A 382 -3.98 -19.50 14.70
CA ASN A 382 -3.26 -19.80 15.93
C ASN A 382 -1.82 -19.33 15.82
N GLU A 383 -1.20 -19.07 16.97
CA GLU A 383 0.18 -18.64 17.02
C GLU A 383 0.89 -19.16 18.27
N LYS A 384 2.20 -19.38 18.13
CA LYS A 384 3.12 -19.64 19.22
C LYS A 384 4.29 -18.69 19.10
N GLN A 385 4.63 -18.00 20.18
CA GLN A 385 5.79 -17.10 20.23
C GLN A 385 6.90 -17.76 21.04
N LEU A 386 8.13 -17.62 20.56
CA LEU A 386 9.34 -17.98 21.28
C LEU A 386 9.82 -16.79 22.11
N SER A 387 10.70 -17.04 23.07
CA SER A 387 11.21 -16.00 23.99
C SER A 387 12.02 -14.90 23.29
N ASP A 388 12.56 -15.16 22.10
CA ASP A 388 13.25 -14.20 21.22
C ASP A 388 12.31 -13.32 20.38
N GLY A 389 10.99 -13.52 20.50
CA GLY A 389 9.99 -12.82 19.70
C GLY A 389 9.68 -13.47 18.34
N THR A 390 10.32 -14.57 17.97
CA THR A 390 9.94 -15.37 16.79
C THR A 390 8.52 -15.90 16.96
N VAL A 391 7.66 -15.76 15.94
CA VAL A 391 6.28 -16.21 15.96
C VAL A 391 6.05 -17.28 14.91
N ILE A 392 5.45 -18.38 15.32
CA ILE A 392 5.00 -19.48 14.48
C ILE A 392 3.48 -19.37 14.36
N PHE A 393 2.99 -19.06 13.17
CA PHE A 393 1.57 -19.02 12.86
C PHE A 393 1.11 -20.36 12.31
N THR A 394 -0.07 -20.81 12.74
CA THR A 394 -0.78 -21.95 12.14
C THR A 394 -2.11 -21.44 11.62
N LEU A 395 -2.34 -21.55 10.32
CA LEU A 395 -3.55 -21.12 9.64
C LEU A 395 -4.64 -22.21 9.75
N PRO A 396 -5.91 -21.87 9.44
CA PRO A 396 -7.03 -22.84 9.54
C PRO A 396 -6.88 -24.10 8.67
N ASP A 397 -6.02 -24.06 7.64
CA ASP A 397 -5.69 -25.20 6.79
C ASP A 397 -4.55 -26.07 7.35
N GLY A 398 -4.01 -25.73 8.52
CA GLY A 398 -2.90 -26.40 9.17
C GLY A 398 -1.51 -26.00 8.67
N GLN A 399 -1.42 -25.13 7.67
CA GLN A 399 -0.12 -24.62 7.21
C GLN A 399 0.51 -23.71 8.25
N THR A 400 1.83 -23.81 8.40
CA THR A 400 2.61 -23.03 9.36
C THR A 400 3.54 -22.05 8.69
N TYR A 401 3.67 -20.85 9.28
CA TYR A 401 4.55 -19.80 8.83
C TYR A 401 5.35 -19.25 10.01
N VAL A 402 6.64 -19.05 9.80
CA VAL A 402 7.54 -18.51 10.83
C VAL A 402 7.91 -17.09 10.47
N THR A 403 7.75 -16.17 11.41
CA THR A 403 8.19 -14.77 11.25
C THR A 403 9.12 -14.40 12.38
N THR A 404 10.24 -13.76 12.03
CA THR A 404 11.20 -13.19 12.99
C THR A 404 10.83 -11.73 13.30
N PRO A 405 11.20 -11.17 14.47
CA PRO A 405 11.02 -9.75 14.73
C PRO A 405 11.62 -8.87 13.64
N GLY A 406 10.99 -7.74 13.30
CA GLY A 406 11.50 -6.82 12.29
C GLY A 406 12.86 -6.24 12.65
N SER A 407 13.14 -6.10 13.94
CA SER A 407 14.43 -5.62 14.46
C SER A 407 15.58 -6.64 14.39
N ALA A 408 15.30 -7.91 14.11
CA ALA A 408 16.29 -8.99 14.26
C ALA A 408 17.59 -8.76 13.45
N LEU A 409 17.50 -8.12 12.30
CA LEU A 409 18.64 -7.81 11.47
C LEU A 409 19.38 -6.54 11.93
N LEU A 410 18.63 -5.48 12.25
CA LEU A 410 19.20 -4.16 12.57
C LEU A 410 19.60 -4.01 14.04
N PHE A 411 18.75 -4.53 14.93
CA PHE A 411 18.92 -4.41 16.38
C PHE A 411 18.74 -5.78 17.06
N PRO A 412 19.66 -6.73 16.84
CA PRO A 412 19.55 -8.09 17.39
C PRO A 412 19.50 -8.12 18.93
N SER A 413 19.96 -7.07 19.59
CA SER A 413 19.84 -6.90 21.05
C SER A 413 18.39 -6.83 21.54
N LEU A 414 17.43 -6.46 20.67
CA LEU A 414 16.00 -6.47 20.99
C LEU A 414 15.35 -7.85 20.85
N CYS A 415 16.08 -8.81 20.27
CA CYS A 415 15.64 -10.19 20.03
C CYS A 415 16.32 -11.18 20.97
N VAL A 416 16.97 -10.71 22.02
CA VAL A 416 17.50 -11.58 23.07
C VAL A 416 16.32 -12.20 23.84
N PRO A 417 16.39 -13.51 24.22
CA PRO A 417 15.31 -14.15 24.98
C PRO A 417 14.92 -13.35 26.23
N THR A 418 13.63 -13.05 26.36
CA THR A 418 13.09 -12.22 27.44
C THR A 418 12.59 -13.02 28.65
N GLY A 419 12.89 -14.33 28.70
CA GLY A 419 12.49 -15.27 29.73
C GLY A 419 11.45 -16.26 29.23
N GLU A 420 11.48 -17.45 29.81
CA GLU A 420 10.47 -18.48 29.59
C GLU A 420 9.32 -18.25 30.56
N LEU A 421 8.10 -18.44 30.07
CA LEU A 421 6.89 -18.34 30.86
C LEU A 421 6.32 -19.74 31.05
N ASP A 422 6.01 -20.07 32.28
CA ASP A 422 5.18 -21.23 32.57
C ASP A 422 3.71 -20.85 32.35
N ILE A 423 3.28 -20.97 31.10
CA ILE A 423 1.90 -20.65 30.70
C ILE A 423 1.25 -21.99 30.30
N PRO A 424 0.04 -22.33 30.83
CA PRO A 424 -0.68 -23.50 30.42
C PRO A 424 -0.93 -23.51 28.92
N GLU A 425 -0.75 -24.65 28.26
CA GLU A 425 -1.14 -24.76 26.85
C GLU A 425 -2.63 -24.40 26.71
N PRO A 426 -2.98 -23.55 25.75
CA PRO A 426 -4.37 -23.18 25.54
C PRO A 426 -5.17 -24.46 25.24
N PRO A 427 -6.36 -24.63 25.82
CA PRO A 427 -7.20 -25.76 25.49
C PRO A 427 -7.46 -25.78 23.98
N VAL A 428 -7.34 -26.95 23.37
CA VAL A 428 -7.63 -27.20 21.93
C VAL A 428 -9.15 -27.15 21.73
N ASP A 429 -9.77 -26.04 22.07
CA ASP A 429 -11.21 -25.89 21.98
C ASP A 429 -11.53 -24.97 20.78
N ASP A 430 -12.51 -25.38 19.98
CA ASP A 430 -12.99 -24.62 18.81
C ASP A 430 -13.81 -23.38 19.27
N ARG A 431 -13.14 -22.52 20.06
CA ARG A 431 -13.73 -21.30 20.65
C ARG A 431 -14.07 -20.25 19.59
N CYS A 432 -13.66 -20.46 18.33
CA CYS A 432 -14.03 -19.56 17.24
C CYS A 432 -15.54 -19.55 17.00
N VAL A 433 -16.22 -20.67 17.18
CA VAL A 433 -17.66 -20.77 16.91
C VAL A 433 -18.45 -19.94 17.92
N ASP A 434 -18.10 -19.98 19.21
CA ASP A 434 -18.82 -19.25 20.26
C ASP A 434 -18.55 -17.75 20.26
N ARG A 435 -17.37 -17.32 19.78
CA ARG A 435 -16.98 -15.91 19.72
C ARG A 435 -17.46 -15.18 18.46
N THR A 436 -17.98 -15.87 17.45
CA THR A 436 -18.39 -15.25 16.17
C THR A 436 -19.46 -14.18 16.33
N ALA A 437 -20.31 -14.27 17.35
CA ALA A 437 -21.31 -13.25 17.67
C ALA A 437 -20.69 -11.90 18.09
N MET A 438 -19.43 -11.89 18.56
CA MET A 438 -18.70 -10.72 19.02
C MET A 438 -17.90 -10.02 17.91
N MET A 439 -17.79 -10.59 16.71
CA MET A 439 -17.09 -9.97 15.59
C MET A 439 -17.68 -8.59 15.29
N PRO A 440 -16.87 -7.53 15.24
CA PRO A 440 -17.34 -6.20 14.85
C PRO A 440 -17.98 -6.22 13.48
N LYS A 441 -19.13 -5.56 13.33
CA LYS A 441 -19.85 -5.51 12.06
C LYS A 441 -19.65 -4.18 11.34
N ARG A 442 -19.54 -4.25 10.03
CA ARG A 442 -19.54 -3.09 9.13
C ARG A 442 -20.97 -2.57 9.00
N ARG A 443 -21.12 -1.26 8.78
CA ARG A 443 -22.44 -0.67 8.46
C ARG A 443 -22.96 -1.14 7.11
N ARG A 444 -22.09 -1.49 6.18
CA ARG A 444 -22.40 -1.92 4.81
C ARG A 444 -21.46 -3.03 4.38
N THR A 445 -21.97 -3.93 3.55
CA THR A 445 -21.17 -4.98 2.93
C THR A 445 -20.17 -4.38 1.94
N ARG A 446 -19.13 -5.13 1.60
CA ARG A 446 -18.17 -4.77 0.55
C ARG A 446 -18.87 -4.54 -0.80
N ALA A 447 -19.85 -5.37 -1.12
CA ALA A 447 -20.64 -5.24 -2.35
C ALA A 447 -21.46 -3.93 -2.38
N GLN A 448 -22.11 -3.56 -1.28
CA GLN A 448 -22.83 -2.29 -1.16
C GLN A 448 -21.90 -1.07 -1.28
N ASN A 449 -20.74 -1.09 -0.62
CA ASN A 449 -19.76 -0.01 -0.73
C ASN A 449 -19.23 0.11 -2.17
N ARG A 450 -18.97 -1.04 -2.83
CA ARG A 450 -18.57 -1.05 -4.25
C ARG A 450 -19.66 -0.48 -5.14
N ALA A 451 -20.91 -0.91 -4.98
CA ALA A 451 -22.03 -0.42 -5.77
C ALA A 451 -22.22 1.10 -5.63
N GLN A 452 -22.11 1.64 -4.41
CA GLN A 452 -22.21 3.08 -4.18
C GLN A 452 -21.07 3.86 -4.85
N ARG A 453 -19.84 3.36 -4.78
CA ARG A 453 -18.70 3.99 -5.46
C ARG A 453 -18.88 3.99 -6.97
N ILE A 454 -19.30 2.85 -7.54
CA ILE A 454 -19.60 2.75 -8.97
C ILE A 454 -20.70 3.73 -9.39
N GLU A 455 -21.80 3.78 -8.65
CA GLU A 455 -22.91 4.68 -8.96
C GLU A 455 -22.51 6.16 -8.86
N ALA A 456 -21.69 6.52 -7.88
CA ALA A 456 -21.16 7.88 -7.77
C ALA A 456 -20.32 8.24 -9.00
N GLU A 457 -19.39 7.37 -9.44
CA GLU A 457 -18.55 7.60 -10.61
C GLU A 457 -19.36 7.64 -11.92
N ARG A 458 -20.36 6.75 -12.07
CA ARG A 458 -21.30 6.77 -13.20
C ARG A 458 -22.13 8.05 -13.25
N ARG A 459 -22.59 8.54 -12.10
CA ARG A 459 -23.34 9.81 -11.99
C ARG A 459 -22.50 11.00 -12.44
N GLN A 460 -21.25 11.08 -12.02
CA GLN A 460 -20.31 12.10 -12.46
C GLN A 460 -20.07 12.03 -13.97
N ASN A 461 -19.86 10.85 -14.52
CA ASN A 461 -19.71 10.65 -15.96
C ASN A 461 -20.93 11.16 -16.72
N ARG A 462 -22.13 10.92 -16.23
CA ARG A 462 -23.39 11.40 -16.81
C ARG A 462 -23.49 12.93 -16.76
N GLN A 463 -23.23 13.52 -15.60
CA GLN A 463 -23.25 14.98 -15.42
C GLN A 463 -22.26 15.68 -16.35
N PHE A 464 -21.03 15.16 -16.46
CA PHE A 464 -20.01 15.70 -17.36
C PHE A 464 -20.44 15.64 -18.83
N ARG A 465 -21.05 14.53 -19.28
CA ARG A 465 -21.55 14.42 -20.66
C ARG A 465 -22.68 15.41 -20.94
N GLN A 466 -23.57 15.59 -19.96
CA GLN A 466 -24.67 16.58 -20.07
C GLN A 466 -24.13 18.00 -20.14
N ALA A 467 -23.18 18.38 -19.28
CA ALA A 467 -22.55 19.69 -19.29
C ALA A 467 -21.80 19.95 -20.62
N ARG A 468 -21.09 18.95 -21.15
CA ARG A 468 -20.38 19.05 -22.43
C ARG A 468 -21.35 19.21 -23.62
N ARG A 469 -22.48 18.50 -23.60
CA ARG A 469 -23.53 18.68 -24.62
C ARG A 469 -24.12 20.07 -24.53
N ALA A 470 -24.49 20.54 -23.35
CA ALA A 470 -25.02 21.90 -23.17
C ALA A 470 -24.05 23.00 -23.63
N ALA A 471 -22.76 22.83 -23.34
CA ALA A 471 -21.71 23.77 -23.81
C ALA A 471 -21.55 23.74 -25.34
N SER A 472 -21.64 22.55 -25.96
CA SER A 472 -21.62 22.42 -27.43
C SER A 472 -22.85 23.08 -28.08
N ASP A 473 -24.02 22.84 -27.53
CA ASP A 473 -25.29 23.41 -28.02
C ASP A 473 -25.30 24.94 -27.86
N ALA A 474 -24.78 25.47 -26.76
CA ALA A 474 -24.63 26.91 -26.54
C ALA A 474 -23.64 27.56 -27.51
N SER A 475 -22.54 26.86 -27.87
CA SER A 475 -21.57 27.35 -28.84
C SER A 475 -22.10 27.35 -30.28
N TYR A 476 -23.08 26.48 -30.59
CA TYR A 476 -23.72 26.42 -31.90
C TYR A 476 -24.89 27.42 -32.04
N ALA A 477 -25.45 27.86 -30.91
CA ALA A 477 -26.53 28.85 -30.85
C ALA A 477 -26.03 30.32 -30.78
N GLY A 478 -24.76 30.60 -31.12
CA GLY A 478 -24.28 31.95 -31.30
C GLY A 478 -25.04 32.65 -32.42
N PRO A 479 -25.39 33.94 -32.30
CA PRO A 479 -26.30 34.62 -33.21
C PRO A 479 -25.71 34.62 -34.61
N MET A 480 -26.33 33.92 -35.53
CA MET A 480 -26.30 34.35 -36.94
C MET A 480 -27.06 35.67 -37.00
N THR A 481 -26.38 36.79 -36.80
CA THR A 481 -26.85 38.07 -37.31
C THR A 481 -26.99 37.91 -38.78
N PRO A 482 -28.16 38.14 -39.39
CA PRO A 482 -28.22 38.35 -40.82
C PRO A 482 -27.41 39.59 -41.10
N THR A 483 -26.30 39.48 -41.82
CA THR A 483 -25.74 40.59 -42.51
C THR A 483 -26.74 40.99 -43.57
N GLU A 484 -27.54 42.03 -43.32
CA GLU A 484 -28.11 42.86 -44.35
C GLU A 484 -26.91 43.44 -45.10
N GLY A 485 -26.56 42.81 -46.16
CA GLY A 485 -25.60 43.28 -47.10
C GLY A 485 -26.37 43.78 -48.30
N ASP A 486 -26.62 45.07 -48.34
CA ASP A 486 -26.80 45.80 -49.57
C ASP A 486 -25.49 45.58 -50.36
N GLY A 487 -25.56 44.91 -51.45
CA GLY A 487 -24.36 44.69 -52.20
C GLY A 487 -24.63 44.33 -53.66
N GLU A 488 -24.42 45.28 -54.51
CA GLU A 488 -24.26 45.08 -55.94
C GLU A 488 -23.35 43.90 -56.27
N PRO A 489 -23.64 43.11 -57.32
CA PRO A 489 -22.74 42.07 -57.78
C PRO A 489 -21.45 42.70 -58.36
N PRO A 490 -20.28 42.13 -58.15
CA PRO A 490 -19.03 42.63 -58.72
C PRO A 490 -19.06 42.53 -60.24
N PRO A 491 -18.57 43.51 -60.95
CA PRO A 491 -18.46 43.45 -62.38
C PRO A 491 -17.26 42.57 -62.77
N PHE A 492 -17.56 41.55 -63.58
CA PHE A 492 -16.68 40.62 -64.33
C PHE A 492 -15.67 39.78 -63.55
#